data_43c105e63454d5e616f9008bbd6f0aa8
#
_entry.id   43c105e63454d5e616f9008bbd6f0aa8
#
_cell.length_a   1.000
_cell.length_b   1.000
_cell.length_c   1.000
_cell.angle_alpha   90.00
_cell.angle_beta   90.00
_cell.angle_gamma   90.00
#
_symmetry.space_group_name_H-M   'P 1'
#
loop_
_entity.id
_entity.type
_entity.pdbx_description
1 polymer ?
#
loop_
_entity_poly.entity_id
_entity_poly.type
_entity_poly.pdbx_seq_one_letter_code
_entity_poly.pdbx_strand_id
1 'polypeptide(L)'
;MGSFPRPLKPEEEKRYLERCAAGDLEARNVLVEHNLRLVAHIVKKYYAQTGDQDDLISIGTIGLIKGISTFKADKNVRLATYASRCIENAILSQRTFYLSMWLIAPT
;
A
#
# COMPACT_ATOMS: atom_id res chain seq x y z
N MET A 1 -17.37 3.25 -13.45
CA MET A 1 -17.21 3.11 -12.62
C MET A 1 -16.17 2.75 -11.80
N GLY A 2 -15.39 3.20 -11.32
CA GLY A 2 -14.45 3.06 -10.25
C GLY A 2 -13.86 1.70 -9.92
N SER A 3 -13.93 0.77 -10.83
CA SER A 3 -13.27 -0.49 -10.52
C SER A 3 -11.78 -0.39 -10.81
N PHE A 4 -11.01 -0.93 -9.89
CA PHE A 4 -9.57 -0.96 -10.06
C PHE A 4 -9.16 -2.02 -11.10
N PRO A 5 -7.98 -1.86 -11.72
CA PRO A 5 -7.48 -2.89 -12.63
C PRO A 5 -7.36 -4.23 -11.91
N ARG A 6 -7.52 -5.32 -12.65
CA ARG A 6 -7.34 -6.65 -12.09
C ARG A 6 -5.90 -6.86 -11.62
N PRO A 7 -5.67 -7.77 -10.67
CA PRO A 7 -4.31 -8.10 -10.29
C PRO A 7 -3.51 -8.64 -11.48
N LEU A 8 -2.23 -8.38 -11.49
CA LEU A 8 -1.33 -8.91 -12.51
C LEU A 8 -1.17 -10.42 -12.36
N LYS A 9 -0.97 -11.09 -13.47
CA LYS A 9 -0.61 -12.51 -13.44
C LYS A 9 0.82 -12.65 -12.90
N PRO A 10 1.17 -13.80 -12.32
CA PRO A 10 2.49 -13.96 -11.72
C PRO A 10 3.65 -13.65 -12.66
N GLU A 11 3.56 -14.01 -13.94
CA GLU A 11 4.63 -13.72 -14.89
C GLU A 11 4.74 -12.24 -15.19
N GLU A 12 3.59 -11.57 -15.29
CA GLU A 12 3.56 -10.13 -15.51
C GLU A 12 4.16 -9.40 -14.32
N GLU A 13 3.73 -9.80 -13.12
CA GLU A 13 4.22 -9.18 -11.89
C GLU A 13 5.73 -9.32 -11.77
N LYS A 14 6.25 -10.49 -12.04
CA LYS A 14 7.69 -10.74 -11.99
C LYS A 14 8.45 -9.82 -12.94
N ARG A 15 7.94 -9.68 -14.16
CA ARG A 15 8.56 -8.83 -15.17
C ARG A 15 8.59 -7.37 -14.75
N TYR A 16 7.46 -6.88 -14.23
CA TYR A 16 7.42 -5.50 -13.78
C TYR A 16 8.26 -5.27 -12.52
N LEU A 17 8.36 -6.26 -11.65
CA LEU A 17 9.25 -6.16 -10.49
C LEU A 17 10.70 -6.03 -10.90
N GLU A 18 11.12 -6.81 -11.90
CA GLU A 18 12.49 -6.74 -12.41
C GLU A 18 12.78 -5.37 -13.00
N ARG A 19 11.83 -4.82 -13.77
CA ARG A 19 11.98 -3.50 -14.36
C ARG A 19 12.00 -2.42 -13.29
N CYS A 20 11.15 -2.56 -12.29
CA CYS A 20 11.06 -1.62 -11.18
C CYS A 20 12.38 -1.60 -10.40
N ALA A 21 12.97 -2.77 -10.15
CA ALA A 21 14.23 -2.88 -9.45
C ALA A 21 15.37 -2.21 -10.24
N ALA A 22 15.25 -2.16 -11.57
CA ALA A 22 16.22 -1.51 -12.43
C ALA A 22 15.99 0.01 -12.55
N GLY A 23 15.00 0.55 -11.84
CA GLY A 23 14.74 1.99 -11.82
C GLY A 23 13.66 2.46 -12.77
N ASP A 24 12.87 1.54 -13.34
CA ASP A 24 11.80 1.90 -14.27
C ASP A 24 10.58 2.37 -13.50
N LEU A 25 10.34 3.67 -13.48
CA LEU A 25 9.22 4.26 -12.75
C LEU A 25 7.88 3.89 -13.36
N GLU A 26 7.84 3.65 -14.66
CA GLU A 26 6.61 3.23 -15.31
C GLU A 26 6.18 1.84 -14.82
N ALA A 27 7.15 0.94 -14.67
CA ALA A 27 6.88 -0.38 -14.11
C ALA A 27 6.38 -0.28 -12.68
N ARG A 28 6.97 0.62 -11.88
CA ARG A 28 6.49 0.87 -10.52
C ARG A 28 5.03 1.31 -10.53
N ASN A 29 4.68 2.22 -11.42
CA ASN A 29 3.32 2.73 -11.51
C ASN A 29 2.32 1.64 -11.89
N VAL A 30 2.71 0.75 -12.80
CA VAL A 30 1.87 -0.40 -13.16
C VAL A 30 1.64 -1.29 -11.95
N LEU A 31 2.69 -1.57 -11.19
CA LEU A 31 2.56 -2.39 -9.99
C LEU A 31 1.64 -1.72 -8.96
N VAL A 32 1.75 -0.42 -8.78
CA VAL A 32 0.88 0.32 -7.88
C VAL A 32 -0.58 0.23 -8.33
N GLU A 33 -0.84 0.53 -9.60
CA GLU A 33 -2.20 0.53 -10.13
C GLU A 33 -2.88 -0.83 -9.98
N HIS A 34 -2.16 -1.91 -10.26
CA HIS A 34 -2.74 -3.25 -10.22
C HIS A 34 -2.80 -3.83 -8.82
N ASN A 35 -2.37 -3.06 -7.81
CA ASN A 35 -2.50 -3.44 -6.40
C ASN A 35 -3.37 -2.48 -5.59
N LEU A 36 -4.06 -1.56 -6.25
CA LEU A 36 -4.92 -0.61 -5.54
C LEU A 36 -6.10 -1.29 -4.86
N ARG A 37 -6.57 -2.42 -5.37
CA ARG A 37 -7.61 -3.20 -4.71
C ARG A 37 -7.18 -3.64 -3.33
N LEU A 38 -5.90 -3.93 -3.18
CA LEU A 38 -5.35 -4.34 -1.91
C LEU A 38 -5.46 -3.21 -0.89
N VAL A 39 -5.15 -1.98 -1.31
CA VAL A 39 -5.30 -0.81 -0.44
C VAL A 39 -6.75 -0.66 0.00
N ALA A 40 -7.68 -0.72 -0.94
CA ALA A 40 -9.10 -0.56 -0.64
C ALA A 40 -9.59 -1.65 0.32
N HIS A 41 -9.13 -2.88 0.12
CA HIS A 41 -9.52 -4.01 0.97
C HIS A 41 -9.03 -3.81 2.40
N ILE A 42 -7.80 -3.37 2.56
CA ILE A 42 -7.23 -3.14 3.89
C ILE A 42 -7.88 -1.94 4.56
N VAL A 43 -8.13 -0.88 3.80
CA VAL A 43 -8.77 0.32 4.34
C VAL A 43 -10.14 0.00 4.94
N LYS A 44 -10.87 -0.94 4.35
CA LYS A 44 -12.17 -1.34 4.90
C LYS A 44 -12.10 -1.82 6.34
N LYS A 45 -11.00 -2.42 6.73
CA LYS A 45 -10.83 -2.89 8.11
C LYS A 45 -10.76 -1.74 9.11
N TYR A 46 -10.29 -0.59 8.66
CA TYR A 46 -10.01 0.54 9.55
C TYR A 46 -10.97 1.69 9.39
N TYR A 47 -11.80 1.64 8.36
CA TYR A 47 -12.70 2.74 8.02
C TYR A 47 -13.65 3.11 9.17
N ALA A 48 -14.24 2.11 9.77
CA ALA A 48 -15.21 2.33 10.84
C ALA A 48 -14.58 2.99 12.07
N GLN A 49 -13.27 2.91 12.20
CA GLN A 49 -12.57 3.44 13.36
C GLN A 49 -12.20 4.91 13.19
N THR A 50 -11.96 5.35 11.96
CA THR A 50 -11.49 6.70 11.70
C THR A 50 -12.54 7.58 11.05
N GLY A 51 -13.49 6.98 10.35
CA GLY A 51 -14.52 7.72 9.65
C GLY A 51 -14.07 8.47 8.42
N ASP A 52 -12.79 8.38 8.05
CA ASP A 52 -12.27 9.08 6.90
C ASP A 52 -11.58 8.12 5.93
N GLN A 53 -12.40 7.60 5.00
CA GLN A 53 -11.94 6.61 4.04
C GLN A 53 -10.92 7.19 3.06
N ASP A 54 -11.13 8.43 2.63
CA ASP A 54 -10.25 9.05 1.63
C ASP A 54 -8.84 9.25 2.17
N ASP A 55 -8.73 9.69 3.42
CA ASP A 55 -7.42 9.83 4.06
C ASP A 55 -6.73 8.50 4.19
N LEU A 56 -7.46 7.46 4.58
CA LEU A 56 -6.88 6.14 4.73
C LEU A 56 -6.41 5.56 3.39
N ILE A 57 -7.16 5.81 2.33
CA ILE A 57 -6.75 5.36 1.00
C ILE A 57 -5.45 6.05 0.58
N SER A 58 -5.35 7.35 0.83
CA SER A 58 -4.12 8.10 0.53
C SER A 58 -2.93 7.57 1.30
N ILE A 59 -3.11 7.37 2.60
CA ILE A 59 -2.06 6.85 3.47
C ILE A 59 -1.66 5.44 3.05
N GLY A 60 -2.65 4.61 2.79
CA GLY A 60 -2.40 3.23 2.35
C GLY A 60 -1.69 3.15 1.01
N THR A 61 -2.03 4.06 0.10
CA THR A 61 -1.38 4.11 -1.21
C THR A 61 0.09 4.49 -1.06
N ILE A 62 0.41 5.41 -0.17
CA ILE A 62 1.79 5.77 0.12
C ILE A 62 2.54 4.54 0.66
N GLY A 63 1.90 3.79 1.55
CA GLY A 63 2.47 2.55 2.06
C GLY A 63 2.72 1.53 0.96
N LEU A 64 1.78 1.41 0.03
CA LEU A 64 1.91 0.50 -1.12
C LEU A 64 3.10 0.90 -1.99
N ILE A 65 3.23 2.17 -2.30
CA ILE A 65 4.35 2.66 -3.12
C ILE A 65 5.67 2.33 -2.45
N LYS A 66 5.75 2.57 -1.15
CA LYS A 66 6.95 2.28 -0.40
C LYS A 66 7.24 0.78 -0.40
N GLY A 67 6.21 -0.03 -0.22
CA GLY A 67 6.35 -1.48 -0.24
C GLY A 67 6.89 -1.98 -1.57
N ILE A 68 6.32 -1.50 -2.67
CA ILE A 68 6.77 -1.91 -4.00
C ILE A 68 8.21 -1.48 -4.23
N SER A 69 8.57 -0.27 -3.78
CA SER A 69 9.92 0.27 -3.98
C SER A 69 10.98 -0.47 -3.17
N THR A 70 10.59 -1.08 -2.05
CA THR A 70 11.55 -1.75 -1.17
C THR A 70 11.48 -3.27 -1.25
N PHE A 71 10.54 -3.81 -2.01
CA PHE A 71 10.35 -5.25 -2.10
C PHE A 71 11.57 -5.93 -2.76
N LYS A 72 11.99 -7.04 -2.18
CA LYS A 72 13.09 -7.85 -2.74
C LYS A 72 12.54 -9.20 -3.17
N ALA A 73 12.57 -9.45 -4.47
CA ALA A 73 11.95 -10.63 -5.05
C ALA A 73 12.71 -11.93 -4.75
N ASP A 74 13.92 -11.83 -4.19
CA ASP A 74 14.71 -13.01 -3.85
C ASP A 74 14.25 -13.72 -2.59
N LYS A 75 13.30 -13.16 -1.87
CA LYS A 75 12.74 -13.78 -0.67
C LYS A 75 11.48 -14.54 -1.02
N ASN A 76 11.20 -15.60 -0.28
CA ASN A 76 10.02 -16.42 -0.51
C ASN A 76 8.77 -15.78 0.04
N VAL A 77 8.55 -14.52 -0.26
CA VAL A 77 7.37 -13.78 0.18
C VAL A 77 6.73 -13.16 -1.05
N ARG A 78 5.43 -13.31 -1.17
CA ARG A 78 4.71 -12.71 -2.28
C ARG A 78 4.62 -11.20 -2.10
N LEU A 79 4.63 -10.49 -3.23
CA LEU A 79 4.50 -9.04 -3.20
C LEU A 79 3.25 -8.61 -2.44
N ALA A 80 2.11 -9.27 -2.68
CA ALA A 80 0.86 -8.89 -2.02
C ALA A 80 0.97 -8.99 -0.49
N THR A 81 1.65 -10.00 0.02
CA THR A 81 1.84 -10.17 1.45
C THR A 81 2.71 -9.04 2.02
N TYR A 82 3.82 -8.75 1.36
CA TYR A 82 4.72 -7.70 1.80
C TYR A 82 4.05 -6.33 1.71
N ALA A 83 3.40 -6.07 0.59
CA ALA A 83 2.71 -4.79 0.38
C ALA A 83 1.59 -4.59 1.39
N SER A 84 0.84 -5.65 1.72
CA SER A 84 -0.21 -5.56 2.74
C SER A 84 0.34 -5.09 4.07
N ARG A 85 1.48 -5.62 4.47
CA ARG A 85 2.12 -5.19 5.73
C ARG A 85 2.53 -3.73 5.67
N CYS A 86 3.05 -3.29 4.54
CA CYS A 86 3.46 -1.90 4.38
C CYS A 86 2.27 -0.97 4.42
N ILE A 87 1.15 -1.37 3.80
CA ILE A 87 -0.09 -0.60 3.82
C ILE A 87 -0.62 -0.49 5.25
N GLU A 88 -0.70 -1.64 5.93
CA GLU A 88 -1.20 -1.65 7.30
C GLU A 88 -0.31 -0.83 8.22
N ASN A 89 1.00 -0.96 8.09
CA ASN A 89 1.93 -0.19 8.91
C ASN A 89 1.78 1.31 8.68
N ALA A 90 1.55 1.73 7.44
CA ALA A 90 1.35 3.14 7.14
C ALA A 90 0.09 3.66 7.83
N ILE A 91 -1.00 2.89 7.76
CA ILE A 91 -2.27 3.28 8.37
C ILE A 91 -2.13 3.31 9.90
N LEU A 92 -1.52 2.29 10.47
CA LEU A 92 -1.35 2.21 11.92
C LEU A 92 -0.41 3.27 12.46
N SER A 93 0.65 3.59 11.73
CA SER A 93 1.57 4.66 12.11
C SER A 93 0.87 5.99 12.17
N GLN A 94 0.05 6.28 11.18
CA GLN A 94 -0.70 7.53 11.14
C GLN A 94 -1.67 7.61 12.32
N ARG A 95 -2.34 6.51 12.61
CA ARG A 95 -3.27 6.44 13.72
C ARG A 95 -2.57 6.66 15.05
N THR A 96 -1.41 6.02 15.23
CA THR A 96 -0.61 6.18 16.44
C THR A 96 -0.14 7.62 16.60
N PHE A 97 0.25 8.25 15.49
CA PHE A 97 0.66 9.65 15.50
C PHE A 97 -0.47 10.54 15.97
N TYR A 98 -1.67 10.34 15.45
CA TYR A 98 -2.81 11.15 15.88
C TYR A 98 -3.14 10.94 17.36
N LEU A 99 -3.08 9.69 17.83
CA LEU A 99 -3.32 9.40 19.24
C LEU A 99 -2.29 10.09 20.14
N SER A 100 -1.02 10.05 19.73
CA SER A 100 0.04 10.72 20.47
C SER A 100 -0.18 12.22 20.53
N MET A 101 -0.58 12.82 19.43
CA MET A 101 -0.89 14.25 19.39
C MET A 101 -2.04 14.59 20.32
N TRP A 102 -3.06 13.72 20.36
CA TRP A 102 -4.21 13.93 21.22
C TRP A 102 -3.80 13.94 22.69
N LEU A 103 -2.91 13.02 23.09
CA LEU A 103 -2.47 12.90 24.48
C LEU A 103 -1.55 14.03 24.89
N ILE A 104 -0.83 14.61 23.95
CA ILE A 104 0.14 15.67 24.26
C ILE A 104 -0.45 17.06 24.09
N ALA A 105 -1.43 17.22 23.22
CA ALA A 105 -2.00 18.51 22.91
C ALA A 105 -2.67 19.11 24.14
N PRO A 106 -2.38 20.37 24.45
CA PRO A 106 -3.07 21.05 25.56
C PRO A 106 -4.53 21.24 25.18
N THR A 107 -5.37 21.00 26.13
CA THR A 107 -6.82 21.19 25.94
C THR A 107 -7.20 22.63 26.11
#